data_cfee1fa963b15edab6199b63c1f63d60
#
_entry.id   cfee1fa963b15edab6199b63c1f63d60
#
_cell.length_a   1.000
_cell.length_b   1.000
_cell.length_c   1.000
_cell.angle_alpha   90.00
_cell.angle_beta   90.00
_cell.angle_gamma   90.00
#
_symmetry.space_group_name_H-M   'P 1'
#
loop_
_entity.id
_entity.type
_entity.pdbx_description
1 polymer ?
#
loop_
_entity_poly.entity_id
_entity_poly.type
_entity_poly.pdbx_seq_one_letter_code
_entity_poly.pdbx_strand_id
1 'polypeptide(L)'
;ISGYGQNGPYRLKAGHDLNYLAYTGVLHSTGSIDTPIAPLPQISDYAGALQATTAILAALLRAKLSRSGAYLDISLADTVLSWQSHALTSMTRSGYSFSRGNGNESGGCADYHIYQTADAKFVSLAAQESMFWENFCSAVGHQEWISRQRESVPQVSLINEVTRLFASQPLSHWCDLLDSIDCCFEPVLETTDIISHPQVIARHLLSKNDWPDPLVQVLRPSWIDDSAPKPRLAPKYCGVSAVKTAWDAKSS
;
A
#
# COMPACT_ATOMS: atom_id res chain seq x y z
N ILE A 1 -0.34 15.49 16.17
CA ILE A 1 -1.04 14.72 15.12
C ILE A 1 -2.53 14.80 15.41
N SER A 2 -3.33 15.05 14.39
CA SER A 2 -4.78 15.15 14.49
C SER A 2 -5.45 14.71 13.18
N GLY A 3 -6.77 14.48 13.20
CA GLY A 3 -7.49 14.05 12.00
C GLY A 3 -7.50 15.10 10.89
N TYR A 4 -7.87 16.34 11.23
CA TYR A 4 -8.10 17.42 10.26
C TYR A 4 -7.20 18.66 10.46
N GLY A 5 -6.15 18.57 11.27
CA GLY A 5 -5.30 19.70 11.62
C GLY A 5 -5.84 20.54 12.79
N GLN A 6 -5.03 21.50 13.27
CA GLN A 6 -5.33 22.33 14.44
C GLN A 6 -6.11 23.60 14.10
N ASN A 7 -6.36 23.88 12.82
CA ASN A 7 -7.12 25.02 12.33
C ASN A 7 -8.22 24.61 11.35
N GLY A 8 -8.90 25.59 10.76
CA GLY A 8 -9.99 25.35 9.81
C GLY A 8 -11.30 24.89 10.44
N PRO A 9 -12.37 24.74 9.62
CA PRO A 9 -13.71 24.43 10.10
C PRO A 9 -13.84 23.03 10.73
N TYR A 10 -12.94 22.08 10.38
CA TYR A 10 -13.00 20.69 10.86
C TYR A 10 -12.08 20.41 12.05
N ARG A 11 -11.38 21.41 12.61
CA ARG A 11 -10.42 21.21 13.72
C ARG A 11 -10.98 20.44 14.93
N LEU A 12 -12.27 20.53 15.19
CA LEU A 12 -12.96 19.84 16.30
C LEU A 12 -13.88 18.71 15.82
N LYS A 13 -13.88 18.42 14.52
CA LYS A 13 -14.69 17.34 13.96
C LYS A 13 -14.08 15.98 14.29
N ALA A 14 -14.93 15.06 14.76
CA ALA A 14 -14.52 13.67 14.94
C ALA A 14 -14.37 12.96 13.58
N GLY A 15 -13.43 12.04 13.50
CA GLY A 15 -13.21 11.22 12.32
C GLY A 15 -12.18 10.13 12.57
N HIS A 16 -12.20 9.14 11.70
CA HIS A 16 -11.24 8.05 11.60
C HIS A 16 -10.76 7.93 10.15
N ASP A 17 -9.84 7.02 9.87
CA ASP A 17 -9.25 6.76 8.55
C ASP A 17 -10.26 6.90 7.41
N LEU A 18 -11.36 6.16 7.47
CA LEU A 18 -12.37 6.16 6.41
C LEU A 18 -12.97 7.55 6.12
N ASN A 19 -13.11 8.40 7.15
CA ASN A 19 -13.60 9.77 6.99
C ASN A 19 -12.57 10.66 6.29
N TYR A 20 -11.28 10.48 6.58
CA TYR A 20 -10.20 11.24 5.95
C TYR A 20 -10.03 10.83 4.48
N LEU A 21 -10.13 9.53 4.17
CA LEU A 21 -10.13 9.02 2.79
C LEU A 21 -11.33 9.51 1.99
N ALA A 22 -12.52 9.57 2.61
CA ALA A 22 -13.73 10.09 1.97
C ALA A 22 -13.62 11.59 1.65
N TYR A 23 -13.19 12.37 2.63
CA TYR A 23 -13.05 13.83 2.52
C TYR A 23 -12.02 14.23 1.44
N THR A 24 -10.94 13.49 1.33
CA THR A 24 -9.84 13.79 0.39
C THR A 24 -10.03 13.22 -1.01
N GLY A 25 -11.12 12.46 -1.24
CA GLY A 25 -11.41 11.83 -2.53
C GLY A 25 -10.67 10.50 -2.79
N VAL A 26 -9.75 10.09 -1.91
CA VAL A 26 -9.04 8.81 -2.06
C VAL A 26 -10.02 7.64 -2.06
N LEU A 27 -11.02 7.65 -1.16
CA LEU A 27 -12.04 6.59 -1.13
C LEU A 27 -12.88 6.53 -2.41
N HIS A 28 -13.07 7.67 -3.10
CA HIS A 28 -13.79 7.71 -4.37
C HIS A 28 -13.07 6.88 -5.46
N SER A 29 -11.74 6.81 -5.43
CA SER A 29 -10.94 6.08 -6.42
C SER A 29 -10.73 4.60 -6.10
N THR A 30 -11.14 4.11 -4.92
CA THR A 30 -11.01 2.72 -4.49
C THR A 30 -12.29 1.92 -4.69
N GLY A 31 -12.18 0.68 -5.17
CA GLY A 31 -13.32 -0.25 -5.33
C GLY A 31 -13.76 -0.46 -6.78
N SER A 32 -14.95 -1.05 -6.94
CA SER A 32 -15.55 -1.30 -8.24
C SER A 32 -16.19 -0.04 -8.84
N ILE A 33 -16.59 -0.12 -10.12
CA ILE A 33 -17.29 0.99 -10.79
C ILE A 33 -18.53 1.45 -10.01
N ASP A 34 -19.25 0.51 -9.41
CA ASP A 34 -20.52 0.77 -8.74
C ASP A 34 -20.36 1.20 -7.27
N THR A 35 -19.32 0.72 -6.60
CA THR A 35 -19.22 0.84 -5.14
C THR A 35 -17.80 1.16 -4.68
N PRO A 36 -17.59 2.26 -3.91
CA PRO A 36 -16.35 2.48 -3.19
C PRO A 36 -16.13 1.39 -2.15
N ILE A 37 -14.88 0.94 -1.98
CA ILE A 37 -14.52 -0.10 -1.01
C ILE A 37 -13.49 0.48 -0.05
N ALA A 38 -13.73 0.29 1.26
CA ALA A 38 -12.78 0.69 2.29
C ALA A 38 -11.51 -0.16 2.20
N PRO A 39 -10.32 0.45 1.99
CA PRO A 39 -9.08 -0.29 1.96
C PRO A 39 -8.62 -0.68 3.36
N LEU A 40 -7.88 -1.77 3.46
CA LEU A 40 -7.08 -2.15 4.63
C LEU A 40 -5.63 -2.39 4.17
N PRO A 41 -4.63 -2.03 5.00
CA PRO A 41 -4.72 -1.34 6.31
C PRO A 41 -5.21 0.12 6.19
N GLN A 42 -5.45 0.79 7.34
CA GLN A 42 -5.91 2.18 7.41
C GLN A 42 -4.87 3.13 6.80
N ILE A 43 -5.10 3.56 5.58
CA ILE A 43 -4.12 4.29 4.76
C ILE A 43 -3.73 5.62 5.40
N SER A 44 -4.70 6.42 5.85
CA SER A 44 -4.42 7.75 6.39
C SER A 44 -3.68 7.70 7.73
N ASP A 45 -3.95 6.68 8.55
CA ASP A 45 -3.30 6.50 9.85
C ASP A 45 -1.81 6.14 9.64
N TYR A 46 -1.52 5.18 8.75
CA TYR A 46 -0.14 4.82 8.41
C TYR A 46 0.59 5.97 7.69
N ALA A 47 -0.05 6.62 6.73
CA ALA A 47 0.52 7.76 6.01
C ALA A 47 0.85 8.90 6.96
N GLY A 48 -0.07 9.26 7.86
CA GLY A 48 0.13 10.30 8.85
C GLY A 48 1.24 9.98 9.84
N ALA A 49 1.38 8.72 10.26
CA ALA A 49 2.48 8.28 11.11
C ALA A 49 3.85 8.42 10.42
N LEU A 50 3.94 8.05 9.14
CA LEU A 50 5.16 8.22 8.34
C LEU A 50 5.48 9.69 8.10
N GLN A 51 4.48 10.51 7.77
CA GLN A 51 4.62 11.96 7.59
C GLN A 51 5.09 12.63 8.89
N ALA A 52 4.51 12.25 10.04
CA ALA A 52 4.92 12.75 11.34
C ALA A 52 6.38 12.40 11.64
N THR A 53 6.78 11.16 11.38
CA THR A 53 8.16 10.71 11.54
C THR A 53 9.12 11.55 10.70
N THR A 54 8.81 11.76 9.43
CA THR A 54 9.60 12.58 8.51
C THR A 54 9.71 14.03 8.99
N ALA A 55 8.60 14.64 9.38
CA ALA A 55 8.56 16.01 9.86
C ALA A 55 9.34 16.19 11.18
N ILE A 56 9.23 15.22 12.10
CA ILE A 56 9.98 15.21 13.37
C ILE A 56 11.48 15.14 13.09
N LEU A 57 11.92 14.22 12.21
CA LEU A 57 13.35 14.09 11.88
C LEU A 57 13.90 15.36 11.22
N ALA A 58 13.15 15.96 10.30
CA ALA A 58 13.53 17.23 9.68
C ALA A 58 13.62 18.38 10.70
N ALA A 59 12.64 18.47 11.61
CA ALA A 59 12.64 19.49 12.66
C ALA A 59 13.77 19.29 13.69
N LEU A 60 14.10 18.04 14.05
CA LEU A 60 15.24 17.73 14.91
C LEU A 60 16.57 18.10 14.26
N LEU A 61 16.74 17.80 12.96
CA LEU A 61 17.93 18.21 12.21
C LEU A 61 18.05 19.74 12.18
N ARG A 62 16.96 20.44 11.86
CA ARG A 62 16.92 21.91 11.91
C ARG A 62 17.26 22.44 13.31
N ALA A 63 16.66 21.90 14.36
CA ALA A 63 16.93 22.32 15.73
C ALA A 63 18.40 22.13 16.12
N LYS A 64 19.02 21.04 15.67
CA LYS A 64 20.45 20.76 15.90
C LYS A 64 21.34 21.79 15.19
N LEU A 65 20.98 22.25 13.99
CA LEU A 65 21.75 23.20 13.20
C LEU A 65 21.51 24.65 13.62
N SER A 66 20.26 25.04 13.86
CA SER A 66 19.86 26.43 14.15
C SER A 66 19.56 26.72 15.61
N ARG A 67 19.55 25.71 16.49
CA ARG A 67 19.13 25.77 17.90
C ARG A 67 17.71 26.32 18.09
N SER A 68 16.85 26.18 17.07
CA SER A 68 15.46 26.63 17.11
C SER A 68 14.53 25.43 17.05
N GLY A 69 13.65 25.28 18.03
CA GLY A 69 12.60 24.27 18.05
C GLY A 69 11.51 24.52 17.02
N ALA A 70 10.55 23.61 16.91
CA ALA A 70 9.38 23.73 16.05
C ALA A 70 8.14 23.16 16.71
N TYR A 71 7.01 23.79 16.47
CA TYR A 71 5.70 23.18 16.60
C TYR A 71 5.34 22.52 15.28
N LEU A 72 4.92 21.26 15.32
CA LEU A 72 4.54 20.49 14.14
C LEU A 72 3.06 20.14 14.23
N ASP A 73 2.27 20.63 13.31
CA ASP A 73 0.87 20.24 13.13
C ASP A 73 0.80 19.24 11.96
N ILE A 74 0.42 18.00 12.26
CA ILE A 74 0.33 16.91 11.29
C ILE A 74 -1.13 16.46 11.25
N SER A 75 -1.77 16.68 10.11
CA SER A 75 -3.13 16.23 9.82
C SER A 75 -3.09 14.92 9.01
N LEU A 76 -3.86 13.92 9.45
CA LEU A 76 -4.03 12.67 8.72
C LEU A 76 -4.70 12.91 7.37
N ALA A 77 -5.73 13.75 7.35
CA ALA A 77 -6.44 14.13 6.13
C ALA A 77 -5.55 14.88 5.13
N ASP A 78 -4.77 15.87 5.59
CA ASP A 78 -3.89 16.64 4.69
C ASP A 78 -2.79 15.77 4.11
N THR A 79 -2.30 14.79 4.88
CA THR A 79 -1.31 13.84 4.40
C THR A 79 -1.82 13.07 3.19
N VAL A 80 -3.01 12.47 3.26
CA VAL A 80 -3.55 11.72 2.12
C VAL A 80 -4.06 12.63 1.01
N LEU A 81 -4.48 13.87 1.32
CA LEU A 81 -4.79 14.87 0.30
C LEU A 81 -3.56 15.18 -0.56
N SER A 82 -2.36 15.23 0.03
CA SER A 82 -1.13 15.46 -0.72
C SER A 82 -0.86 14.38 -1.79
N TRP A 83 -1.36 13.17 -1.61
CA TRP A 83 -1.26 12.07 -2.59
C TRP A 83 -2.21 12.24 -3.78
N GLN A 84 -3.22 13.10 -3.65
CA GLN A 84 -4.12 13.46 -4.77
C GLN A 84 -3.53 14.51 -5.73
N SER A 85 -2.27 14.89 -5.55
CA SER A 85 -1.63 15.93 -6.37
C SER A 85 -1.72 15.65 -7.87
N HIS A 86 -1.48 14.40 -8.30
CA HIS A 86 -1.60 14.00 -9.71
C HIS A 86 -3.06 14.08 -10.19
N ALA A 87 -4.01 13.54 -9.42
CA ALA A 87 -5.45 13.56 -9.76
C ALA A 87 -5.97 15.00 -9.90
N LEU A 88 -5.65 15.86 -8.92
CA LEU A 88 -6.05 17.27 -8.94
C LEU A 88 -5.40 18.06 -10.09
N THR A 89 -4.12 17.79 -10.37
CA THR A 89 -3.42 18.43 -11.49
C THR A 89 -4.02 18.00 -12.82
N SER A 90 -4.29 16.72 -13.03
CA SER A 90 -4.90 16.22 -14.26
C SER A 90 -6.30 16.81 -14.47
N MET A 91 -7.12 16.82 -13.43
CA MET A 91 -8.46 17.39 -13.49
C MET A 91 -8.43 18.90 -13.82
N THR A 92 -7.53 19.66 -13.21
CA THR A 92 -7.46 21.11 -13.42
C THR A 92 -6.85 21.50 -14.77
N ARG A 93 -5.94 20.67 -15.33
CA ARG A 93 -5.28 20.97 -16.62
C ARG A 93 -6.05 20.48 -17.83
N SER A 94 -6.67 19.33 -17.74
CA SER A 94 -7.29 18.64 -18.90
C SER A 94 -8.76 18.28 -18.71
N GLY A 95 -9.35 18.57 -17.54
CA GLY A 95 -10.69 18.10 -17.19
C GLY A 95 -10.77 16.60 -16.94
N TYR A 96 -9.65 15.87 -17.01
CA TYR A 96 -9.62 14.42 -16.79
C TYR A 96 -9.80 14.08 -15.32
N SER A 97 -10.84 13.32 -15.02
CA SER A 97 -11.10 12.76 -13.68
C SER A 97 -10.84 11.26 -13.70
N PHE A 98 -10.14 10.76 -12.68
CA PHE A 98 -9.91 9.33 -12.53
C PHE A 98 -11.22 8.59 -12.28
N SER A 99 -11.46 7.52 -13.05
CA SER A 99 -12.63 6.65 -12.91
C SER A 99 -12.30 5.46 -12.00
N ARG A 100 -13.11 5.26 -10.96
CA ARG A 100 -13.01 4.05 -10.14
C ARG A 100 -13.36 2.80 -10.95
N GLY A 101 -12.52 1.78 -10.84
CA GLY A 101 -12.77 0.46 -11.46
C GLY A 101 -12.73 0.42 -13.00
N ASN A 102 -12.38 1.53 -13.65
CA ASN A 102 -12.52 1.69 -15.10
C ASN A 102 -11.41 2.52 -15.75
N GLY A 103 -10.48 3.04 -14.96
CA GLY A 103 -9.32 3.78 -15.45
C GLY A 103 -8.12 2.87 -15.67
N ASN A 104 -7.05 3.42 -16.23
CA ASN A 104 -5.83 2.67 -16.56
C ASN A 104 -5.25 1.88 -15.38
N GLU A 105 -5.19 2.49 -14.19
CA GLU A 105 -4.61 1.89 -12.99
C GLU A 105 -5.68 1.49 -11.96
N SER A 106 -6.94 1.42 -12.37
CA SER A 106 -8.07 1.10 -11.50
C SER A 106 -9.00 0.02 -12.05
N GLY A 107 -8.45 -0.89 -12.87
CA GLY A 107 -9.18 -2.05 -13.36
C GLY A 107 -9.76 -1.93 -14.78
N GLY A 108 -9.50 -0.83 -15.50
CA GLY A 108 -9.96 -0.62 -16.87
C GLY A 108 -9.04 -1.21 -17.95
N CYS A 109 -7.83 -1.66 -17.59
CA CYS A 109 -6.87 -2.27 -18.51
C CYS A 109 -6.64 -3.75 -18.20
N ALA A 110 -6.49 -4.56 -19.23
CA ALA A 110 -6.23 -5.98 -19.08
C ALA A 110 -4.82 -6.27 -18.52
N ASP A 111 -3.87 -5.42 -18.83
CA ASP A 111 -2.49 -5.49 -18.35
C ASP A 111 -2.31 -4.92 -16.93
N TYR A 112 -3.35 -4.31 -16.34
CA TYR A 112 -3.34 -3.82 -14.95
C TYR A 112 -4.66 -4.15 -14.25
N HIS A 113 -4.79 -5.40 -13.80
CA HIS A 113 -6.05 -5.92 -13.29
C HIS A 113 -5.86 -7.04 -12.27
N ILE A 114 -6.91 -7.33 -11.50
CA ILE A 114 -6.98 -8.48 -10.59
C ILE A 114 -7.91 -9.51 -11.20
N TYR A 115 -7.43 -10.75 -11.34
CA TYR A 115 -8.17 -11.85 -11.95
C TYR A 115 -8.44 -12.98 -10.96
N GLN A 116 -9.59 -13.63 -11.09
CA GLN A 116 -9.94 -14.80 -10.28
C GLN A 116 -9.56 -16.10 -11.00
N THR A 117 -8.96 -17.02 -10.28
CA THR A 117 -8.58 -18.36 -10.75
C THR A 117 -9.71 -19.37 -10.56
N ALA A 118 -9.58 -20.57 -11.16
CA ALA A 118 -10.59 -21.62 -11.09
C ALA A 118 -10.93 -22.08 -9.66
N ASP A 119 -9.97 -21.98 -8.74
CA ASP A 119 -10.11 -22.34 -7.33
C ASP A 119 -10.51 -21.14 -6.43
N ALA A 120 -11.11 -20.11 -7.04
CA ALA A 120 -11.59 -18.89 -6.36
C ALA A 120 -10.50 -18.08 -5.62
N LYS A 121 -9.23 -18.29 -5.93
CA LYS A 121 -8.11 -17.44 -5.53
C LYS A 121 -7.98 -16.26 -6.50
N PHE A 122 -7.04 -15.36 -6.23
CA PHE A 122 -6.84 -14.17 -7.05
C PHE A 122 -5.37 -14.00 -7.43
N VAL A 123 -5.15 -13.39 -8.58
CA VAL A 123 -3.84 -12.96 -9.07
C VAL A 123 -3.90 -11.50 -9.47
N SER A 124 -2.79 -10.80 -9.33
CA SER A 124 -2.58 -9.47 -9.89
C SER A 124 -1.68 -9.57 -11.11
N LEU A 125 -2.05 -8.84 -12.17
CA LEU A 125 -1.22 -8.62 -13.34
C LEU A 125 -1.05 -7.11 -13.47
N ALA A 126 0.20 -6.63 -13.55
CA ALA A 126 0.57 -5.22 -13.62
C ALA A 126 1.59 -4.97 -14.74
N ALA A 127 1.35 -5.57 -15.93
CA ALA A 127 2.24 -5.65 -17.08
C ALA A 127 2.12 -4.42 -18.00
N GLN A 128 2.22 -3.20 -17.43
CA GLN A 128 1.97 -1.94 -18.13
C GLN A 128 2.99 -1.62 -19.24
N GLU A 129 4.25 -2.00 -19.07
CA GLU A 129 5.26 -1.88 -20.10
C GLU A 129 5.06 -2.96 -21.15
N SER A 130 5.25 -2.59 -22.44
CA SER A 130 4.99 -3.51 -23.56
C SER A 130 5.77 -4.81 -23.45
N MET A 131 6.99 -4.77 -22.94
CA MET A 131 7.83 -5.94 -22.75
C MET A 131 7.19 -6.95 -21.78
N PHE A 132 6.64 -6.50 -20.65
CA PHE A 132 6.01 -7.38 -19.66
C PHE A 132 4.71 -7.98 -20.20
N TRP A 133 3.93 -7.18 -20.94
CA TRP A 133 2.71 -7.66 -21.59
C TRP A 133 3.02 -8.69 -22.69
N GLU A 134 4.02 -8.45 -23.52
CA GLU A 134 4.50 -9.39 -24.53
C GLU A 134 4.98 -10.70 -23.92
N ASN A 135 5.74 -10.64 -22.82
CA ASN A 135 6.19 -11.81 -22.08
C ASN A 135 4.99 -12.61 -21.52
N PHE A 136 4.02 -11.94 -20.91
CA PHE A 136 2.79 -12.57 -20.43
C PHE A 136 2.02 -13.25 -21.59
N CYS A 137 1.71 -12.52 -22.66
CA CYS A 137 0.98 -13.04 -23.80
C CYS A 137 1.67 -14.27 -24.43
N SER A 138 2.99 -14.22 -24.54
CA SER A 138 3.81 -15.31 -25.08
C SER A 138 3.77 -16.55 -24.17
N ALA A 139 3.89 -16.36 -22.86
CA ALA A 139 3.87 -17.44 -21.88
C ALA A 139 2.52 -18.17 -21.84
N VAL A 140 1.43 -17.43 -21.98
CA VAL A 140 0.07 -18.01 -21.98
C VAL A 140 -0.43 -18.42 -23.37
N GLY A 141 0.36 -18.23 -24.43
CA GLY A 141 0.03 -18.65 -25.79
C GLY A 141 -0.97 -17.76 -26.54
N HIS A 142 -1.13 -16.49 -26.12
CA HIS A 142 -2.08 -15.52 -26.68
C HIS A 142 -1.39 -14.31 -27.31
N GLN A 143 -0.52 -14.56 -28.30
CA GLN A 143 0.25 -13.50 -28.97
C GLN A 143 -0.62 -12.44 -29.67
N GLU A 144 -1.83 -12.77 -30.05
CA GLU A 144 -2.82 -11.85 -30.64
C GLU A 144 -3.22 -10.72 -29.67
N TRP A 145 -3.04 -10.89 -28.37
CA TRP A 145 -3.33 -9.84 -27.38
C TRP A 145 -2.25 -8.75 -27.32
N ILE A 146 -1.05 -9.00 -27.81
CA ILE A 146 0.07 -8.04 -27.76
C ILE A 146 -0.34 -6.70 -28.41
N SER A 147 -0.90 -6.74 -29.60
CA SER A 147 -1.32 -5.52 -30.32
C SER A 147 -2.51 -4.80 -29.69
N ARG A 148 -3.24 -5.48 -28.80
CA ARG A 148 -4.44 -4.98 -28.15
C ARG A 148 -4.18 -4.24 -26.82
N GLN A 149 -2.95 -4.22 -26.34
CA GLN A 149 -2.57 -3.55 -25.09
C GLN A 149 -2.99 -2.07 -25.05
N ARG A 150 -3.01 -1.40 -26.20
CA ARG A 150 -3.31 0.04 -26.31
C ARG A 150 -4.73 0.30 -26.85
N GLU A 151 -5.64 -0.67 -26.75
CA GLU A 151 -7.06 -0.45 -27.03
C GLU A 151 -7.63 0.63 -26.09
N SER A 152 -8.73 1.25 -26.50
CA SER A 152 -9.41 2.26 -25.68
C SER A 152 -9.86 1.71 -24.34
N VAL A 153 -9.61 2.44 -23.27
CA VAL A 153 -10.03 2.09 -21.91
C VAL A 153 -11.48 2.54 -21.68
N PRO A 154 -12.34 1.69 -21.10
CA PRO A 154 -12.07 0.35 -20.56
C PRO A 154 -11.98 -0.74 -21.62
N GLN A 155 -11.01 -1.63 -21.49
CA GLN A 155 -10.74 -2.76 -22.41
C GLN A 155 -11.62 -3.98 -22.11
N VAL A 156 -12.92 -3.78 -22.04
CA VAL A 156 -13.89 -4.78 -21.54
C VAL A 156 -13.75 -6.14 -22.22
N SER A 157 -13.59 -6.16 -23.57
CA SER A 157 -13.44 -7.41 -24.32
C SER A 157 -12.17 -8.16 -23.93
N LEU A 158 -11.03 -7.48 -23.91
CA LEU A 158 -9.73 -8.07 -23.57
C LEU A 158 -9.69 -8.53 -22.11
N ILE A 159 -10.22 -7.71 -21.18
CA ILE A 159 -10.36 -8.09 -19.76
C ILE A 159 -11.17 -9.38 -19.62
N ASN A 160 -12.30 -9.51 -20.34
CA ASN A 160 -13.12 -10.72 -20.29
C ASN A 160 -12.40 -11.96 -20.86
N GLU A 161 -11.55 -11.79 -21.85
CA GLU A 161 -10.74 -12.87 -22.41
C GLU A 161 -9.68 -13.34 -21.41
N VAL A 162 -8.93 -12.41 -20.81
CA VAL A 162 -7.94 -12.72 -19.77
C VAL A 162 -8.61 -13.29 -18.50
N THR A 163 -9.80 -12.79 -18.15
CA THR A 163 -10.60 -13.35 -17.04
C THR A 163 -10.92 -14.83 -17.29
N ARG A 164 -11.38 -15.19 -18.50
CA ARG A 164 -11.65 -16.58 -18.85
C ARG A 164 -10.38 -17.44 -18.84
N LEU A 165 -9.26 -16.88 -19.25
CA LEU A 165 -7.97 -17.56 -19.18
C LEU A 165 -7.63 -17.92 -17.73
N PHE A 166 -7.58 -16.94 -16.82
CA PHE A 166 -7.23 -17.20 -15.42
C PHE A 166 -8.24 -18.11 -14.72
N ALA A 167 -9.53 -18.00 -15.05
CA ALA A 167 -10.58 -18.87 -14.51
C ALA A 167 -10.51 -20.32 -15.04
N SER A 168 -9.67 -20.63 -16.01
CA SER A 168 -9.55 -21.97 -16.60
C SER A 168 -8.68 -22.93 -15.77
N GLN A 169 -7.80 -22.41 -14.89
CA GLN A 169 -6.84 -23.20 -14.13
C GLN A 169 -6.74 -22.70 -12.66
N PRO A 170 -6.32 -23.54 -11.72
CA PRO A 170 -6.09 -23.14 -10.33
C PRO A 170 -4.85 -22.24 -10.19
N LEU A 171 -4.76 -21.52 -9.07
CA LEU A 171 -3.66 -20.60 -8.77
C LEU A 171 -2.28 -21.26 -8.92
N SER A 172 -2.12 -22.50 -8.43
CA SER A 172 -0.85 -23.24 -8.52
C SER A 172 -0.33 -23.38 -9.94
N HIS A 173 -1.23 -23.65 -10.91
CA HIS A 173 -0.86 -23.71 -12.33
C HIS A 173 -0.28 -22.38 -12.83
N TRP A 174 -0.90 -21.27 -12.45
CA TRP A 174 -0.44 -19.94 -12.88
C TRP A 174 0.90 -19.55 -12.22
N CYS A 175 1.11 -19.89 -10.95
CA CYS A 175 2.40 -19.72 -10.30
C CYS A 175 3.48 -20.55 -11.00
N ASP A 176 3.25 -21.85 -11.25
CA ASP A 176 4.21 -22.71 -11.93
C ASP A 176 4.58 -22.20 -13.34
N LEU A 177 3.62 -21.61 -14.05
CA LEU A 177 3.83 -21.08 -15.39
C LEU A 177 4.51 -19.71 -15.40
N LEU A 178 4.14 -18.79 -14.50
CA LEU A 178 4.44 -17.36 -14.60
C LEU A 178 5.50 -16.86 -13.62
N ASP A 179 5.79 -17.55 -12.51
CA ASP A 179 6.76 -17.09 -11.50
C ASP A 179 8.16 -16.80 -12.04
N SER A 180 8.58 -17.52 -13.08
CA SER A 180 9.89 -17.31 -13.72
C SER A 180 9.85 -16.35 -14.90
N ILE A 181 8.68 -15.85 -15.27
CA ILE A 181 8.47 -14.95 -16.41
C ILE A 181 8.45 -13.52 -15.91
N ASP A 182 9.23 -12.66 -16.51
CA ASP A 182 9.26 -11.23 -16.21
C ASP A 182 8.02 -10.53 -16.82
N CYS A 183 6.87 -10.68 -16.14
CA CYS A 183 5.58 -10.20 -16.63
C CYS A 183 4.72 -9.48 -15.55
N CYS A 184 5.32 -9.11 -14.43
CA CYS A 184 4.63 -8.42 -13.32
C CYS A 184 3.38 -9.18 -12.84
N PHE A 185 3.50 -10.50 -12.72
CA PHE A 185 2.48 -11.39 -12.15
C PHE A 185 2.77 -11.62 -10.68
N GLU A 186 1.73 -11.59 -9.82
CA GLU A 186 1.83 -12.00 -8.42
C GLU A 186 0.53 -12.65 -7.93
N PRO A 187 0.58 -13.74 -7.16
CA PRO A 187 -0.59 -14.25 -6.47
C PRO A 187 -1.03 -13.28 -5.36
N VAL A 188 -2.34 -13.12 -5.16
CA VAL A 188 -2.87 -12.38 -4.01
C VAL A 188 -2.85 -13.28 -2.78
N LEU A 189 -1.84 -13.08 -1.93
CA LEU A 189 -1.60 -13.92 -0.76
C LEU A 189 -2.59 -13.64 0.37
N GLU A 190 -2.99 -14.68 1.08
CA GLU A 190 -3.63 -14.56 2.38
C GLU A 190 -2.57 -14.28 3.47
N THR A 191 -2.99 -13.72 4.61
CA THR A 191 -2.07 -13.37 5.71
C THR A 191 -1.27 -14.59 6.20
N THR A 192 -1.85 -15.79 6.15
CA THR A 192 -1.19 -17.05 6.50
C THR A 192 -0.04 -17.42 5.58
N ASP A 193 -0.15 -17.06 4.29
CA ASP A 193 0.85 -17.41 3.28
C ASP A 193 2.10 -16.53 3.39
N ILE A 194 1.92 -15.29 3.85
CA ILE A 194 3.01 -14.31 4.01
C ILE A 194 4.13 -14.83 4.92
N ILE A 195 3.77 -15.59 5.97
CA ILE A 195 4.73 -16.09 6.98
C ILE A 195 5.76 -17.04 6.37
N SER A 196 5.37 -17.79 5.35
CA SER A 196 6.21 -18.78 4.66
C SER A 196 6.75 -18.28 3.32
N HIS A 197 6.40 -17.07 2.90
CA HIS A 197 6.79 -16.55 1.60
C HIS A 197 8.32 -16.37 1.49
N PRO A 198 8.99 -16.92 0.45
CA PRO A 198 10.45 -16.92 0.33
C PRO A 198 11.08 -15.53 0.40
N GLN A 199 10.49 -14.54 -0.27
CA GLN A 199 10.99 -13.16 -0.26
C GLN A 199 10.89 -12.53 1.14
N VAL A 200 9.81 -12.78 1.87
CA VAL A 200 9.62 -12.28 3.25
C VAL A 200 10.66 -12.88 4.19
N ILE A 201 10.94 -14.18 4.04
CA ILE A 201 11.98 -14.89 4.79
C ILE A 201 13.37 -14.33 4.45
N ALA A 202 13.71 -14.24 3.16
CA ALA A 202 15.00 -13.75 2.69
C ALA A 202 15.26 -12.28 3.12
N ARG A 203 14.21 -11.46 3.23
CA ARG A 203 14.31 -10.08 3.70
C ARG A 203 14.34 -9.94 5.22
N HIS A 204 14.24 -11.03 5.98
CA HIS A 204 14.19 -11.02 7.44
C HIS A 204 13.15 -10.03 8.01
N LEU A 205 11.96 -9.97 7.39
CA LEU A 205 10.92 -9.02 7.77
C LEU A 205 10.08 -9.48 8.96
N LEU A 206 10.15 -10.77 9.30
CA LEU A 206 9.41 -11.38 10.38
C LEU A 206 10.36 -11.95 11.44
N SER A 207 10.00 -11.79 12.70
CA SER A 207 10.66 -12.47 13.81
C SER A 207 9.63 -13.23 14.62
N LYS A 208 9.93 -14.48 14.94
CA LYS A 208 9.19 -15.26 15.93
C LYS A 208 9.83 -14.98 17.28
N ASN A 209 9.09 -14.38 18.19
CA ASN A 209 9.57 -14.13 19.54
C ASN A 209 9.17 -15.27 20.46
N ASP A 210 10.08 -15.62 21.41
CA ASP A 210 9.84 -16.58 22.49
C ASP A 210 8.98 -15.93 23.61
N TRP A 211 7.84 -15.38 23.23
CA TRP A 211 6.85 -14.92 24.19
C TRP A 211 6.02 -16.11 24.67
N PRO A 212 5.34 -15.99 25.83
CA PRO A 212 4.46 -17.06 26.32
C PRO A 212 3.45 -17.55 25.28
N ASP A 213 3.03 -16.64 24.38
CA ASP A 213 2.25 -16.96 23.19
C ASP A 213 3.10 -16.70 21.94
N PRO A 214 3.14 -17.63 20.97
CA PRO A 214 3.92 -17.47 19.74
C PRO A 214 3.38 -16.29 18.93
N LEU A 215 4.08 -15.17 18.99
CA LEU A 215 3.75 -13.94 18.27
C LEU A 215 4.73 -13.73 17.14
N VAL A 216 4.22 -13.49 15.93
CA VAL A 216 5.00 -13.01 14.80
C VAL A 216 5.11 -11.50 14.87
N GLN A 217 6.31 -10.98 15.00
CA GLN A 217 6.58 -9.55 14.94
C GLN A 217 7.01 -9.16 13.53
N VAL A 218 6.32 -8.19 12.93
CA VAL A 218 6.77 -7.54 11.70
C VAL A 218 7.85 -6.52 12.05
N LEU A 219 9.01 -6.64 11.42
CA LEU A 219 10.16 -5.78 11.66
C LEU A 219 10.09 -4.53 10.76
N ARG A 220 10.90 -3.52 11.07
CA ARG A 220 10.97 -2.32 10.22
C ARG A 220 11.44 -2.69 8.81
N PRO A 221 10.89 -2.08 7.75
CA PRO A 221 11.17 -2.47 6.36
C PRO A 221 12.48 -1.88 5.81
N SER A 222 13.42 -1.46 6.68
CA SER A 222 14.65 -0.80 6.26
C SER A 222 15.88 -1.57 6.70
N TRP A 223 16.75 -1.89 5.75
CA TRP A 223 18.11 -2.34 5.99
C TRP A 223 19.03 -1.13 6.05
N ILE A 224 19.98 -1.12 6.96
CA ILE A 224 20.97 -0.05 7.13
C ILE A 224 22.35 -0.70 7.14
N ASP A 225 23.25 -0.25 6.27
CA ASP A 225 24.59 -0.79 6.10
C ASP A 225 24.58 -2.33 5.93
N ASP A 226 23.73 -2.82 5.03
CA ASP A 226 23.50 -4.25 4.77
C ASP A 226 23.05 -5.09 5.97
N SER A 227 22.66 -4.41 7.05
CA SER A 227 22.16 -5.05 8.27
C SER A 227 20.65 -5.16 8.26
N ALA A 228 20.16 -6.39 8.38
CA ALA A 228 18.74 -6.67 8.54
C ALA A 228 18.17 -6.02 9.83
N PRO A 229 16.89 -5.68 9.84
CA PRO A 229 16.24 -5.16 11.04
C PRO A 229 16.27 -6.20 12.17
N LYS A 230 16.49 -5.72 13.40
CA LYS A 230 16.49 -6.58 14.59
C LYS A 230 15.14 -6.51 15.30
N PRO A 231 14.66 -7.62 15.87
CA PRO A 231 13.45 -7.62 16.68
C PRO A 231 13.63 -6.73 17.90
N ARG A 232 12.56 -6.08 18.32
CA ARG A 232 12.52 -5.35 19.57
C ARG A 232 11.97 -6.25 20.67
N LEU A 233 12.54 -6.13 21.86
CA LEU A 233 11.93 -6.75 23.03
C LEU A 233 10.55 -6.11 23.28
N ALA A 234 9.62 -6.90 23.80
CA ALA A 234 8.35 -6.36 24.26
C ALA A 234 8.58 -5.24 25.26
N PRO A 235 7.80 -4.16 25.20
CA PRO A 235 7.79 -3.21 26.29
C PRO A 235 7.38 -3.92 27.58
N LYS A 236 8.23 -3.87 28.60
CA LYS A 236 7.83 -4.36 29.91
C LYS A 236 6.77 -3.42 30.47
N TYR A 237 5.68 -3.99 30.96
CA TYR A 237 4.74 -3.20 31.74
C TYR A 237 5.46 -2.59 32.95
N CYS A 238 5.48 -1.28 33.02
CA CYS A 238 5.98 -0.56 34.18
C CYS A 238 4.87 0.38 34.67
N GLY A 239 4.64 0.39 35.98
CA GLY A 239 3.69 1.33 36.59
C GLY A 239 4.14 2.78 36.38
N VAL A 240 3.21 3.73 36.52
CA VAL A 240 3.47 5.17 36.34
C VAL A 240 4.63 5.68 37.21
N SER A 241 4.80 5.14 38.43
CA SER A 241 5.91 5.48 39.32
C SER A 241 7.28 5.14 38.74
N ALA A 242 7.42 4.00 38.06
CA ALA A 242 8.67 3.59 37.42
C ALA A 242 9.03 4.47 36.22
N VAL A 243 8.03 4.90 35.46
CA VAL A 243 8.23 5.86 34.34
C VAL A 243 8.67 7.21 34.88
N LYS A 244 8.05 7.71 35.94
CA LYS A 244 8.42 8.99 36.57
C LYS A 244 9.84 8.96 37.09
N THR A 245 10.23 7.91 37.82
CA THR A 245 11.59 7.75 38.33
C THR A 245 12.65 7.71 37.21
N ALA A 246 12.36 6.99 36.10
CA ALA A 246 13.25 6.92 34.95
C ALA A 246 13.34 8.26 34.20
N TRP A 247 12.28 9.07 34.21
CA TRP A 247 12.26 10.41 33.63
C TRP A 247 13.08 11.40 34.45
N ASP A 248 12.85 11.43 35.74
CA ASP A 248 13.54 12.33 36.67
C ASP A 248 15.07 12.06 36.70
N ALA A 249 15.48 10.79 36.60
CA ALA A 249 16.90 10.39 36.56
C ALA A 249 17.64 10.82 35.27
N LYS A 250 16.93 11.17 34.20
CA LYS A 250 17.51 11.69 32.95
C LYS A 250 17.54 13.22 32.88
N SER A 251 16.91 13.87 33.83
CA SER A 251 16.80 15.33 33.91
C SER A 251 17.82 15.94 34.91
N SER A 252 18.56 15.09 35.61
CA SER A 252 19.71 15.40 36.48
C SER A 252 21.01 15.08 35.75
#